data_dc60fa4d68c63fc232ee2c0d62436ac2
#
_entry.id   dc60fa4d68c63fc232ee2c0d62436ac2
#
_cell.length_a   1.000
_cell.length_b   1.000
_cell.length_c   1.000
_cell.angle_alpha   90.00
_cell.angle_beta   90.00
_cell.angle_gamma   90.00
#
_symmetry.space_group_name_H-M   'P 1'
#
loop_
_entity.id
_entity.type
_entity.pdbx_description
1 polymer ?
#
loop_
_entity_poly.entity_id
_entity_poly.type
_entity_poly.pdbx_seq_one_letter_code
_entity_poly.pdbx_strand_id
1 'polypeptide(L)'
;MITYNEALQLFLNHAHVAVGTETVPTLYAEGRVLAEDVVSSIDVPAWDNSQMDGYAVFSEDLALATPETPVDLPVSQRIPAGSSGQALLRGTTARIFTGAPIPPQADAVVAQEDVTVNEDGSVRFINI
;
A
#
# COMPACT_ATOMS: atom_id res chain seq x y z
N MET A 1 9.19 51.71 9.04
CA MET A 1 9.94 50.53 8.53
C MET A 1 8.99 49.36 8.65
N ILE A 2 8.74 48.59 7.55
CA ILE A 2 7.88 47.43 7.59
C ILE A 2 8.72 46.20 7.98
N THR A 3 8.09 45.22 8.59
CA THR A 3 8.72 43.93 8.93
C THR A 3 8.89 43.06 7.69
N TYR A 4 9.75 42.02 7.79
CA TYR A 4 9.91 41.03 6.72
C TYR A 4 8.58 40.40 6.29
N ASN A 5 7.76 39.99 7.26
CA ASN A 5 6.47 39.36 6.98
C ASN A 5 5.49 40.30 6.28
N GLU A 6 5.44 41.56 6.69
CA GLU A 6 4.62 42.58 6.00
C GLU A 6 5.10 42.80 4.57
N ALA A 7 6.40 42.89 4.35
CA ALA A 7 6.96 43.01 3.00
C ALA A 7 6.64 41.79 2.14
N LEU A 8 6.80 40.56 2.67
CA LEU A 8 6.47 39.32 1.96
C LEU A 8 5.00 39.28 1.58
N GLN A 9 4.10 39.64 2.48
CA GLN A 9 2.65 39.67 2.19
C GLN A 9 2.31 40.70 1.11
N LEU A 10 2.98 41.86 1.10
CA LEU A 10 2.78 42.84 0.04
C LEU A 10 3.19 42.30 -1.34
N PHE A 11 4.32 41.58 -1.43
CA PHE A 11 4.72 40.94 -2.69
C PHE A 11 3.73 39.87 -3.13
N LEU A 12 3.32 38.96 -2.22
CA LEU A 12 2.37 37.90 -2.53
C LEU A 12 1.01 38.46 -2.98
N ASN A 13 0.52 39.50 -2.34
CA ASN A 13 -0.76 40.14 -2.68
C ASN A 13 -0.74 40.88 -4.05
N HIS A 14 0.46 41.25 -4.52
CA HIS A 14 0.63 41.89 -5.83
C HIS A 14 1.10 40.91 -6.91
N ALA A 15 1.44 39.69 -6.54
CA ALA A 15 1.80 38.64 -7.49
C ALA A 15 0.56 38.21 -8.31
N HIS A 16 0.68 38.23 -9.59
CA HIS A 16 -0.37 37.76 -10.49
C HIS A 16 0.26 37.01 -11.67
N VAL A 17 -0.52 36.13 -12.28
CA VAL A 17 -0.10 35.38 -13.46
C VAL A 17 -0.03 36.39 -14.63
N ALA A 18 1.18 36.64 -15.12
CA ALA A 18 1.45 37.60 -16.17
C ALA A 18 1.44 36.99 -17.59
N VAL A 19 1.34 35.69 -17.70
CA VAL A 19 1.43 34.93 -18.96
C VAL A 19 0.20 34.05 -19.14
N GLY A 20 -0.13 33.75 -20.39
CA GLY A 20 -1.21 32.80 -20.72
C GLY A 20 -0.75 31.37 -20.59
N THR A 21 -1.67 30.44 -20.87
CA THR A 21 -1.42 29.01 -20.92
C THR A 21 -1.40 28.50 -22.36
N GLU A 22 -0.63 27.45 -22.61
CA GLU A 22 -0.59 26.77 -23.91
C GLU A 22 -0.50 25.26 -23.70
N THR A 23 -0.98 24.51 -24.67
CA THR A 23 -0.82 23.05 -24.67
C THR A 23 0.40 22.66 -25.47
N VAL A 24 1.31 21.94 -24.86
CA VAL A 24 2.55 21.43 -25.50
C VAL A 24 2.67 19.93 -25.31
N PRO A 25 3.29 19.20 -26.25
CA PRO A 25 3.67 17.80 -26.03
C PRO A 25 4.60 17.68 -24.83
N THR A 26 4.45 16.63 -24.04
CA THR A 26 5.22 16.39 -22.80
C THR A 26 6.73 16.49 -23.01
N LEU A 27 7.24 16.02 -24.16
CA LEU A 27 8.67 16.12 -24.52
C LEU A 27 9.21 17.56 -24.62
N TYR A 28 8.33 18.55 -24.76
CA TYR A 28 8.69 19.97 -24.85
C TYR A 28 8.26 20.78 -23.63
N ALA A 29 7.83 20.08 -22.56
CA ALA A 29 7.35 20.71 -21.33
C ALA A 29 8.47 21.04 -20.33
N GLU A 30 9.71 20.66 -20.60
CA GLU A 30 10.85 20.95 -19.72
C GLU A 30 10.99 22.48 -19.50
N GLY A 31 11.20 22.87 -18.25
CA GLY A 31 11.35 24.26 -17.84
C GLY A 31 10.05 25.08 -17.81
N ARG A 32 8.88 24.45 -18.04
CA ARG A 32 7.57 25.10 -17.97
C ARG A 32 6.90 24.85 -16.62
N VAL A 33 5.96 25.71 -16.28
CA VAL A 33 5.13 25.60 -15.08
C VAL A 33 3.77 25.05 -15.48
N LEU A 34 3.30 24.03 -14.76
CA LEU A 34 1.95 23.50 -14.96
C LEU A 34 0.90 24.58 -14.70
N ALA A 35 -0.05 24.72 -15.62
CA ALA A 35 -1.16 25.65 -15.50
C ALA A 35 -2.30 25.11 -14.64
N GLU A 36 -2.38 23.79 -14.51
CA GLU A 36 -3.40 23.06 -13.74
C GLU A 36 -2.74 21.89 -13.01
N ASP A 37 -3.33 21.48 -11.89
CA ASP A 37 -2.89 20.30 -11.16
C ASP A 37 -3.10 19.05 -12.03
N VAL A 38 -2.09 18.18 -12.06
CA VAL A 38 -2.21 16.86 -12.70
C VAL A 38 -2.62 15.86 -11.64
N VAL A 39 -3.88 15.45 -11.67
CA VAL A 39 -4.45 14.46 -10.75
C VAL A 39 -4.50 13.10 -11.44
N SER A 40 -3.95 12.08 -10.80
CA SER A 40 -4.06 10.69 -11.29
C SER A 40 -5.52 10.25 -11.33
N SER A 41 -5.94 9.63 -12.44
CA SER A 41 -7.27 9.04 -12.57
C SER A 41 -7.35 7.60 -12.04
N ILE A 42 -6.23 7.06 -11.57
CA ILE A 42 -6.12 5.71 -10.99
C ILE A 42 -5.31 5.78 -9.70
N ASP A 43 -5.54 4.86 -8.80
CA ASP A 43 -4.70 4.65 -7.61
C ASP A 43 -3.29 4.20 -8.01
N VAL A 44 -2.27 4.59 -7.21
CA VAL A 44 -0.88 4.17 -7.41
C VAL A 44 -0.31 3.73 -6.05
N PRO A 45 -0.15 2.42 -5.87
CA PRO A 45 -0.41 1.29 -6.78
C PRO A 45 -1.90 1.11 -7.11
N ALA A 46 -2.20 0.45 -8.24
CA ALA A 46 -3.56 0.26 -8.74
C ALA A 46 -4.37 -0.80 -7.96
N TRP A 47 -3.75 -1.47 -7.00
CA TRP A 47 -4.34 -2.49 -6.12
C TRP A 47 -3.57 -2.56 -4.81
N ASP A 48 -4.21 -3.12 -3.79
CA ASP A 48 -3.56 -3.43 -2.53
C ASP A 48 -2.51 -4.52 -2.71
N ASN A 49 -1.29 -4.26 -2.27
CA ASN A 49 -0.17 -5.20 -2.34
C ASN A 49 0.50 -5.38 -0.99
N SER A 50 1.15 -6.52 -0.80
CA SER A 50 1.90 -6.78 0.41
C SER A 50 3.17 -5.92 0.47
N GLN A 51 3.40 -5.27 1.61
CA GLN A 51 4.63 -4.52 1.89
C GLN A 51 5.75 -5.41 2.45
N MET A 52 5.44 -6.69 2.72
CA MET A 52 6.38 -7.63 3.36
C MET A 52 6.18 -9.04 2.82
N ASP A 53 7.18 -9.88 3.03
CA ASP A 53 7.07 -11.32 2.88
C ASP A 53 6.32 -11.86 4.10
N GLY A 54 5.22 -12.59 3.87
CA GLY A 54 4.37 -12.99 4.98
C GLY A 54 3.24 -13.92 4.57
N TYR A 55 2.16 -13.83 5.30
CA TYR A 55 0.98 -14.66 5.16
C TYR A 55 -0.29 -13.81 5.17
N ALA A 56 -1.02 -13.83 4.07
CA ALA A 56 -2.32 -13.16 3.97
C ALA A 56 -3.37 -14.00 4.69
N VAL A 57 -4.19 -13.33 5.50
CA VAL A 57 -5.15 -13.97 6.40
C VAL A 57 -6.46 -13.20 6.44
N PHE A 58 -7.48 -13.81 7.05
CA PHE A 58 -8.57 -13.08 7.66
C PHE A 58 -8.17 -12.71 9.09
N SER A 59 -8.16 -11.45 9.45
CA SER A 59 -7.82 -10.99 10.80
C SER A 59 -8.74 -11.61 11.86
N GLU A 60 -10.01 -11.82 11.51
CA GLU A 60 -11.00 -12.43 12.38
C GLU A 60 -10.66 -13.90 12.75
N ASP A 61 -10.02 -14.66 11.84
CA ASP A 61 -9.60 -16.03 12.11
C ASP A 61 -8.49 -16.09 13.18
N LEU A 62 -7.81 -14.97 13.42
CA LEU A 62 -6.70 -14.82 14.35
C LEU A 62 -7.06 -14.02 15.61
N ALA A 63 -8.29 -13.53 15.71
CA ALA A 63 -8.72 -12.62 16.78
C ALA A 63 -8.54 -13.17 18.22
N LEU A 64 -8.43 -14.48 18.38
CA LEU A 64 -8.21 -15.14 19.66
C LEU A 64 -6.82 -15.80 19.78
N ALA A 65 -5.94 -15.54 18.82
CA ALA A 65 -4.58 -16.09 18.84
C ALA A 65 -3.75 -15.46 19.98
N THR A 66 -3.20 -16.31 20.85
CA THR A 66 -2.27 -15.92 21.92
C THR A 66 -1.14 -16.94 22.01
N PRO A 67 -0.05 -16.66 22.72
CA PRO A 67 1.00 -17.65 22.96
C PRO A 67 0.49 -18.94 23.64
N GLU A 68 -0.56 -18.83 24.47
CA GLU A 68 -1.19 -19.96 25.16
C GLU A 68 -2.23 -20.68 24.31
N THR A 69 -2.84 -19.97 23.37
CA THR A 69 -3.86 -20.48 22.45
C THR A 69 -3.52 -20.10 21.01
N PRO A 70 -2.46 -20.69 20.43
CA PRO A 70 -2.06 -20.38 19.06
C PRO A 70 -3.10 -20.86 18.05
N VAL A 71 -3.15 -20.20 16.89
CA VAL A 71 -3.98 -20.61 15.77
C VAL A 71 -3.07 -21.15 14.67
N ASP A 72 -3.31 -22.37 14.23
CA ASP A 72 -2.59 -23.02 13.13
C ASP A 72 -3.47 -23.02 11.88
N LEU A 73 -2.99 -22.40 10.79
CA LEU A 73 -3.71 -22.32 9.51
C LEU A 73 -2.93 -23.06 8.42
N PRO A 74 -3.59 -23.91 7.61
CA PRO A 74 -2.96 -24.52 6.44
C PRO A 74 -2.72 -23.47 5.36
N VAL A 75 -1.59 -23.58 4.66
CA VAL A 75 -1.26 -22.71 3.51
C VAL A 75 -2.02 -23.20 2.27
N SER A 76 -2.98 -22.43 1.81
CA SER A 76 -3.84 -22.79 0.66
C SER A 76 -3.22 -22.43 -0.69
N GLN A 77 -2.35 -21.42 -0.73
CA GLN A 77 -1.73 -20.94 -1.97
C GLN A 77 -0.45 -20.14 -1.68
N ARG A 78 0.35 -19.93 -2.73
CA ARG A 78 1.56 -19.12 -2.71
C ARG A 78 1.48 -18.06 -3.81
N ILE A 79 1.64 -16.78 -3.45
CA ILE A 79 1.43 -15.62 -4.33
C ILE A 79 2.72 -14.81 -4.43
N PRO A 80 3.60 -15.10 -5.42
CA PRO A 80 4.78 -14.27 -5.67
C PRO A 80 4.40 -12.96 -6.36
N ALA A 81 5.31 -11.97 -6.30
CA ALA A 81 5.16 -10.73 -7.04
C ALA A 81 4.90 -11.00 -8.54
N GLY A 82 3.99 -10.23 -9.14
CA GLY A 82 3.58 -10.41 -10.53
C GLY A 82 2.56 -11.53 -10.78
N SER A 83 2.07 -12.18 -9.72
CA SER A 83 1.00 -13.19 -9.80
C SER A 83 -0.19 -12.77 -8.96
N SER A 84 -1.40 -13.13 -9.39
CA SER A 84 -2.63 -12.91 -8.62
C SER A 84 -3.03 -14.20 -7.89
N GLY A 85 -3.47 -14.07 -6.63
CA GLY A 85 -4.05 -15.17 -5.85
C GLY A 85 -5.52 -15.41 -6.19
N GLN A 86 -6.00 -16.58 -5.81
CA GLN A 86 -7.44 -16.88 -5.74
C GLN A 86 -8.01 -16.31 -4.44
N ALA A 87 -9.35 -16.18 -4.36
CA ALA A 87 -10.01 -15.76 -3.12
C ALA A 87 -9.57 -16.65 -1.94
N LEU A 88 -9.16 -16.02 -0.85
CA LEU A 88 -8.75 -16.74 0.36
C LEU A 88 -9.96 -17.42 0.99
N LEU A 89 -9.80 -18.64 1.46
CA LEU A 89 -10.83 -19.37 2.18
C LEU A 89 -10.65 -19.21 3.70
N ARG A 90 -11.78 -19.11 4.43
CA ARG A 90 -11.77 -19.09 5.90
C ARG A 90 -11.04 -20.30 6.48
N GLY A 91 -10.32 -20.10 7.57
CA GLY A 91 -9.51 -21.13 8.19
C GLY A 91 -8.27 -21.55 7.39
N THR A 92 -7.85 -20.74 6.42
CA THR A 92 -6.61 -20.94 5.65
C THR A 92 -5.79 -19.65 5.59
N THR A 93 -4.52 -19.79 5.21
CA THR A 93 -3.64 -18.65 4.91
C THR A 93 -3.03 -18.78 3.52
N ALA A 94 -2.58 -17.66 2.96
CA ALA A 94 -1.85 -17.62 1.69
C ALA A 94 -0.42 -17.09 1.93
N ARG A 95 0.60 -17.86 1.55
CA ARG A 95 1.97 -17.36 1.52
C ARG A 95 2.08 -16.25 0.46
N ILE A 96 2.43 -15.03 0.89
CA ILE A 96 2.52 -13.86 0.03
C ILE A 96 3.91 -13.23 0.11
N PHE A 97 4.34 -12.55 -0.94
CA PHE A 97 5.63 -11.90 -1.04
C PHE A 97 5.48 -10.41 -1.31
N THR A 98 6.48 -9.63 -0.93
CA THR A 98 6.54 -8.18 -1.14
C THR A 98 6.19 -7.82 -2.59
N GLY A 99 5.28 -6.88 -2.77
CA GLY A 99 4.79 -6.43 -4.07
C GLY A 99 3.73 -7.32 -4.72
N ALA A 100 3.40 -8.48 -4.13
CA ALA A 100 2.31 -9.31 -4.62
C ALA A 100 0.94 -8.72 -4.24
N PRO A 101 -0.07 -8.76 -5.13
CA PRO A 101 -1.41 -8.32 -4.81
C PRO A 101 -2.02 -9.17 -3.70
N ILE A 102 -2.70 -8.51 -2.75
CA ILE A 102 -3.42 -9.19 -1.67
C ILE A 102 -4.57 -9.99 -2.28
N PRO A 103 -4.71 -11.30 -1.94
CA PRO A 103 -5.76 -12.11 -2.50
C PRO A 103 -7.13 -11.61 -2.05
N PRO A 104 -8.16 -11.68 -2.90
CA PRO A 104 -9.51 -11.29 -2.52
C PRO A 104 -9.94 -11.96 -1.20
N GLN A 105 -10.65 -11.20 -0.36
CA GLN A 105 -11.15 -11.58 0.97
C GLN A 105 -10.11 -11.61 2.08
N ALA A 106 -8.81 -11.60 1.82
CA ALA A 106 -7.84 -11.34 2.88
C ALA A 106 -7.89 -9.85 3.26
N ASP A 107 -7.77 -9.55 4.55
CA ASP A 107 -7.81 -8.21 5.11
C ASP A 107 -6.55 -7.83 5.92
N ALA A 108 -5.63 -8.78 6.11
CA ALA A 108 -4.37 -8.55 6.78
C ALA A 108 -3.24 -9.41 6.20
N VAL A 109 -1.99 -8.96 6.42
CA VAL A 109 -0.77 -9.72 6.14
C VAL A 109 0.07 -9.75 7.42
N VAL A 110 0.40 -10.96 7.88
CA VAL A 110 1.30 -11.18 9.02
C VAL A 110 2.68 -11.46 8.48
N ALA A 111 3.70 -10.78 9.03
CA ALA A 111 5.09 -10.95 8.60
C ALA A 111 5.58 -12.38 8.86
N GLN A 112 6.45 -12.87 7.99
CA GLN A 112 7.00 -14.24 8.17
C GLN A 112 7.83 -14.38 9.44
N GLU A 113 8.37 -13.28 9.95
CA GLU A 113 9.17 -13.23 11.18
C GLU A 113 8.31 -13.38 12.44
N ASP A 114 7.01 -13.12 12.35
CA ASP A 114 6.05 -13.15 13.47
C ASP A 114 5.27 -14.46 13.57
N VAL A 115 5.63 -15.44 12.75
CA VAL A 115 4.96 -16.76 12.71
C VAL A 115 5.95 -17.90 12.78
N THR A 116 5.43 -19.11 13.05
CA THR A 116 6.20 -20.35 12.98
C THR A 116 5.59 -21.30 11.96
N VAL A 117 6.42 -21.87 11.09
CA VAL A 117 5.98 -22.91 10.16
C VAL A 117 6.12 -24.27 10.85
N ASN A 118 5.02 -25.01 10.95
CA ASN A 118 4.98 -26.34 11.53
C ASN A 118 5.56 -27.41 10.57
N GLU A 119 5.87 -28.61 11.10
CA GLU A 119 6.40 -29.71 10.29
C GLU A 119 5.43 -30.19 9.19
N ASP A 120 4.14 -30.04 9.40
CA ASP A 120 3.09 -30.36 8.42
C ASP A 120 2.86 -29.28 7.35
N GLY A 121 3.61 -28.17 7.43
CA GLY A 121 3.51 -27.03 6.52
C GLY A 121 2.41 -26.03 6.88
N SER A 122 1.65 -26.23 7.94
CA SER A 122 0.75 -25.21 8.48
C SER A 122 1.55 -24.08 9.14
N VAL A 123 0.91 -22.93 9.31
CA VAL A 123 1.52 -21.75 9.90
C VAL A 123 0.85 -21.42 11.23
N ARG A 124 1.68 -21.28 12.26
CA ARG A 124 1.27 -20.95 13.62
C ARG A 124 1.34 -19.47 13.89
N PHE A 125 0.22 -18.90 14.30
CA PHE A 125 0.05 -17.51 14.70
C PHE A 125 -0.16 -17.44 16.22
N ILE A 126 0.58 -16.55 16.91
CA ILE A 126 0.59 -16.45 18.38
C ILE A 126 0.26 -15.06 18.91
N ASN A 127 0.29 -14.03 18.05
CA ASN A 127 0.04 -12.66 18.48
C ASN A 127 -0.20 -11.80 17.24
N ILE A 128 -1.31 -11.06 17.21
CA ILE A 128 -1.62 -10.15 16.09
C ILE A 128 -2.25 -8.88 16.63
#